data_1f0a0e73f3e759049cf040335b8ab183
#
_entry.id   1f0a0e73f3e759049cf040335b8ab183
#
_cell.length_a   1.000
_cell.length_b   1.000
_cell.length_c   1.000
_cell.angle_alpha   90.00
_cell.angle_beta   90.00
_cell.angle_gamma   90.00
#
_symmetry.space_group_name_H-M   'P 1'
#
loop_
_entity.id
_entity.type
_entity.pdbx_description
1 polymer ?
#
loop_
_entity_poly.entity_id
_entity_poly.type
_entity_poly.pdbx_seq_one_letter_code
_entity_poly.pdbx_strand_id
1 'polypeptide(L)'
;MEGNATIIELLNEVLTTELTSVNQYFVDARMLDNWGLARLGHHFYEESIGEMKDADHLIERILYLEGMPNLQRLGTVQVGENAPEKLEAALTLERAAIARLNAGIAACTEVGDHGTRDLLEEILEGEEAHADWLETQLETIRLVGLELYLAQQIRD
;
A
#
# COMPACT_ATOMS: atom_id res chain seq x y z
N MET A 1 -6.65 -25.68 -7.21
CA MET A 1 -6.97 -26.29 -5.89
C MET A 1 -8.10 -25.51 -5.24
N GLU A 2 -9.15 -26.17 -4.86
CA GLU A 2 -10.27 -25.50 -4.21
C GLU A 2 -9.85 -24.91 -2.86
N GLY A 3 -10.00 -23.61 -2.70
CA GLY A 3 -9.61 -22.90 -1.49
C GLY A 3 -10.77 -22.65 -0.54
N ASN A 4 -10.45 -22.19 0.66
CA ASN A 4 -11.44 -21.79 1.65
C ASN A 4 -12.10 -20.48 1.22
N ALA A 5 -13.44 -20.44 1.19
CA ALA A 5 -14.22 -19.29 0.73
C ALA A 5 -13.91 -18.01 1.54
N THR A 6 -13.71 -18.15 2.85
CA THR A 6 -13.38 -17.02 3.72
C THR A 6 -12.00 -16.45 3.39
N ILE A 7 -11.02 -17.30 3.08
CA ILE A 7 -9.67 -16.87 2.69
C ILE A 7 -9.72 -16.17 1.33
N ILE A 8 -10.50 -16.67 0.37
CA ILE A 8 -10.67 -16.01 -0.94
C ILE A 8 -11.28 -14.61 -0.77
N GLU A 9 -12.29 -14.48 0.08
CA GLU A 9 -12.89 -13.18 0.36
C GLU A 9 -11.89 -12.22 1.01
N LEU A 10 -11.11 -12.71 1.96
CA LEU A 10 -10.04 -11.96 2.62
C LEU A 10 -8.97 -11.49 1.62
N LEU A 11 -8.55 -12.37 0.72
CA LEU A 11 -7.60 -12.00 -0.35
C LEU A 11 -8.18 -10.91 -1.25
N ASN A 12 -9.45 -10.97 -1.57
CA ASN A 12 -10.11 -9.92 -2.36
C ASN A 12 -10.18 -8.59 -1.59
N GLU A 13 -10.35 -8.61 -0.27
CA GLU A 13 -10.29 -7.39 0.54
C GLU A 13 -8.89 -6.77 0.54
N VAL A 14 -7.86 -7.58 0.67
CA VAL A 14 -6.47 -7.13 0.56
C VAL A 14 -6.21 -6.58 -0.84
N LEU A 15 -6.67 -7.27 -1.89
CA LEU A 15 -6.55 -6.82 -3.27
C LEU A 15 -7.19 -5.43 -3.48
N THR A 16 -8.37 -5.20 -2.90
CA THR A 16 -9.02 -3.89 -2.96
C THR A 16 -8.12 -2.81 -2.35
N THR A 17 -7.50 -3.09 -1.22
CA THR A 17 -6.59 -2.17 -0.54
C THR A 17 -5.36 -1.88 -1.41
N GLU A 18 -4.74 -2.90 -1.98
CA GLU A 18 -3.57 -2.74 -2.85
C GLU A 18 -3.90 -1.92 -4.10
N LEU A 19 -5.02 -2.19 -4.75
CA LEU A 19 -5.45 -1.44 -5.94
C LEU A 19 -5.78 0.03 -5.59
N THR A 20 -6.33 0.28 -4.42
CA THR A 20 -6.56 1.65 -3.93
C THR A 20 -5.22 2.37 -3.74
N SER A 21 -4.24 1.70 -3.15
CA SER A 21 -2.89 2.23 -2.97
C SER A 21 -2.21 2.52 -4.31
N VAL A 22 -2.33 1.63 -5.30
CA VAL A 22 -1.80 1.85 -6.65
C VAL A 22 -2.31 3.18 -7.21
N ASN A 23 -3.62 3.40 -7.16
CA ASN A 23 -4.24 4.61 -7.71
C ASN A 23 -3.82 5.86 -6.93
N GLN A 24 -3.84 5.81 -5.61
CA GLN A 24 -3.49 6.95 -4.77
C GLN A 24 -2.03 7.34 -4.96
N TYR A 25 -1.11 6.39 -4.91
CA TYR A 25 0.32 6.68 -5.04
C TYR A 25 0.69 7.12 -6.45
N PHE A 26 -0.02 6.62 -7.46
CA PHE A 26 0.21 7.05 -8.83
C PHE A 26 -0.15 8.53 -9.03
N VAL A 27 -1.32 8.96 -8.57
CA VAL A 27 -1.71 10.38 -8.67
C VAL A 27 -0.83 11.26 -7.77
N ASP A 28 -0.46 10.77 -6.59
CA ASP A 28 0.47 11.48 -5.70
C ASP A 28 1.81 11.74 -6.40
N ALA A 29 2.36 10.72 -7.05
CA ALA A 29 3.61 10.83 -7.78
C ALA A 29 3.54 11.92 -8.84
N ARG A 30 2.48 11.95 -9.63
CA ARG A 30 2.31 12.95 -10.70
C ARG A 30 2.14 14.35 -10.16
N MET A 31 1.39 14.53 -9.09
CA MET A 31 1.19 15.83 -8.47
C MET A 31 2.48 16.36 -7.82
N LEU A 32 3.21 15.49 -7.12
CA LEU A 32 4.49 15.89 -6.51
C LEU A 32 5.53 16.27 -7.56
N ASP A 33 5.61 15.53 -8.67
CA ASP A 33 6.47 15.89 -9.80
C ASP A 33 6.08 17.24 -10.38
N ASN A 34 4.78 17.49 -10.54
CA ASN A 34 4.27 18.75 -11.04
C ASN A 34 4.59 19.94 -10.12
N TRP A 35 4.71 19.70 -8.83
CA TRP A 35 5.12 20.70 -7.84
C TRP A 35 6.62 20.90 -7.75
N GLY A 36 7.41 20.14 -8.53
CA GLY A 36 8.87 20.21 -8.49
C GLY A 36 9.52 19.42 -7.36
N LEU A 37 8.77 18.55 -6.70
CA LEU A 37 9.26 17.71 -5.60
C LEU A 37 9.62 16.31 -6.12
N ALA A 38 10.65 16.26 -6.97
CA ALA A 38 11.02 15.08 -7.74
C ALA A 38 11.36 13.86 -6.88
N ARG A 39 12.02 14.06 -5.75
CA ARG A 39 12.40 12.97 -4.86
C ARG A 39 11.17 12.25 -4.27
N LEU A 40 10.21 13.02 -3.77
CA LEU A 40 8.95 12.46 -3.29
C LEU A 40 8.13 11.84 -4.43
N GLY A 41 8.07 12.51 -5.57
CA GLY A 41 7.38 11.99 -6.75
C GLY A 41 7.93 10.63 -7.18
N HIS A 42 9.25 10.48 -7.22
CA HIS A 42 9.91 9.22 -7.54
C HIS A 42 9.56 8.14 -6.50
N HIS A 43 9.61 8.48 -5.22
CA HIS A 43 9.25 7.54 -4.15
C HIS A 43 7.83 7.00 -4.33
N PHE A 44 6.83 7.87 -4.50
CA PHE A 44 5.44 7.43 -4.64
C PHE A 44 5.19 6.67 -5.95
N TYR A 45 5.92 7.00 -7.02
CA TYR A 45 5.85 6.23 -8.25
C TYR A 45 6.31 4.79 -8.02
N GLU A 46 7.46 4.61 -7.38
CA GLU A 46 7.99 3.28 -7.08
C GLU A 46 7.08 2.50 -6.13
N GLU A 47 6.51 3.16 -5.15
CA GLU A 47 5.52 2.53 -4.26
C GLU A 47 4.29 2.07 -5.02
N SER A 48 3.79 2.87 -5.98
CA SER A 48 2.66 2.47 -6.82
C SER A 48 2.98 1.20 -7.63
N ILE A 49 4.17 1.13 -8.20
CA ILE A 49 4.61 -0.07 -8.93
C ILE A 49 4.73 -1.28 -8.00
N GLY A 50 5.26 -1.09 -6.79
CA GLY A 50 5.35 -2.15 -5.77
C GLY A 50 3.99 -2.72 -5.40
N GLU A 51 3.02 -1.83 -5.16
CA GLU A 51 1.64 -2.24 -4.86
C GLU A 51 0.97 -2.98 -6.03
N MET A 52 1.31 -2.60 -7.28
CA MET A 52 0.83 -3.31 -8.47
C MET A 52 1.37 -4.74 -8.52
N LYS A 53 2.63 -4.94 -8.15
CA LYS A 53 3.23 -6.28 -8.08
C LYS A 53 2.58 -7.12 -6.99
N ASP A 54 2.28 -6.52 -5.85
CA ASP A 54 1.55 -7.20 -4.77
C ASP A 54 0.15 -7.62 -5.26
N ALA A 55 -0.56 -6.74 -5.96
CA ALA A 55 -1.85 -7.04 -6.55
C ALA A 55 -1.77 -8.22 -7.53
N ASP A 56 -0.73 -8.27 -8.35
CA ASP A 56 -0.48 -9.37 -9.28
C ASP A 56 -0.37 -10.72 -8.54
N HIS A 57 0.44 -10.77 -7.50
CA HIS A 57 0.61 -11.99 -6.70
C HIS A 57 -0.69 -12.41 -5.99
N LEU A 58 -1.47 -11.44 -5.51
CA LEU A 58 -2.78 -11.71 -4.90
C LEU A 58 -3.76 -12.32 -5.91
N ILE A 59 -3.79 -11.78 -7.12
CA ILE A 59 -4.63 -12.30 -8.21
C ILE A 59 -4.23 -13.74 -8.55
N GLU A 60 -2.93 -14.01 -8.70
CA GLU A 60 -2.43 -15.36 -8.95
C GLU A 60 -2.88 -16.33 -7.86
N ARG A 61 -2.78 -15.92 -6.59
CA ARG A 61 -3.17 -16.77 -5.48
C ARG A 61 -4.66 -17.04 -5.44
N ILE A 62 -5.49 -16.02 -5.70
CA ILE A 62 -6.94 -16.18 -5.77
C ILE A 62 -7.32 -17.19 -6.87
N LEU A 63 -6.69 -17.06 -8.04
CA LEU A 63 -6.94 -17.98 -9.16
C LEU A 63 -6.47 -19.41 -8.83
N TYR A 64 -5.33 -19.55 -8.18
CA TYR A 64 -4.85 -20.86 -7.70
C TYR A 64 -5.86 -21.54 -6.78
N LEU A 65 -6.53 -20.75 -5.92
CA LEU A 65 -7.55 -21.24 -4.99
C LEU A 65 -8.93 -21.38 -5.63
N GLU A 66 -9.02 -21.24 -6.96
CA GLU A 66 -10.26 -21.32 -7.74
C GLU A 66 -11.28 -20.22 -7.38
N GLY A 67 -10.78 -19.08 -6.88
CA GLY A 67 -11.59 -17.90 -6.62
C GLY A 67 -11.66 -16.96 -7.82
N MET A 68 -12.51 -15.94 -7.71
CA MET A 68 -12.65 -14.88 -8.71
C MET A 68 -12.04 -13.59 -8.16
N PRO A 69 -10.97 -13.06 -8.80
CA PRO A 69 -10.42 -11.78 -8.38
C PRO A 69 -11.41 -10.64 -8.61
N ASN A 70 -11.59 -9.79 -7.61
CA ASN A 70 -12.51 -8.66 -7.68
C ASN A 70 -11.72 -7.35 -7.87
N LEU A 71 -11.66 -6.87 -9.12
CA LEU A 71 -11.00 -5.60 -9.47
C LEU A 71 -11.98 -4.43 -9.58
N GLN A 72 -13.28 -4.68 -9.43
CA GLN A 72 -14.31 -3.65 -9.56
C GLN A 72 -14.49 -2.84 -8.28
N ARG A 73 -14.12 -3.41 -7.13
CA ARG A 73 -14.24 -2.76 -5.83
C ARG A 73 -12.96 -2.01 -5.51
N LEU A 74 -13.08 -0.70 -5.31
CA LEU A 74 -11.98 0.17 -4.90
C LEU A 74 -12.38 0.96 -3.65
N GLY A 75 -11.40 1.25 -2.80
CA GLY A 75 -11.58 2.18 -1.71
C GLY A 75 -11.50 3.62 -2.18
N THR A 76 -11.71 4.55 -1.26
CA THR A 76 -11.62 5.98 -1.57
C THR A 76 -10.16 6.40 -1.71
N VAL A 77 -9.82 7.00 -2.87
CA VAL A 77 -8.52 7.63 -3.08
C VAL A 77 -8.55 9.01 -2.44
N GLN A 78 -7.61 9.28 -1.54
CA GLN A 78 -7.48 10.58 -0.88
C GLN A 78 -6.37 11.38 -1.55
N VAL A 79 -6.77 12.41 -2.30
CA VAL A 79 -5.83 13.28 -3.01
C VAL A 79 -5.52 14.49 -2.13
N GLY A 80 -4.37 14.51 -1.47
CA GLY A 80 -3.93 15.64 -0.66
C GLY A 80 -3.55 16.83 -1.52
N GLU A 81 -3.70 18.05 -0.97
CA GLU A 81 -3.43 19.31 -1.68
C GLU A 81 -2.00 19.81 -1.48
N ASN A 82 -1.24 19.17 -0.60
CA ASN A 82 0.16 19.50 -0.32
C ASN A 82 0.91 18.24 0.11
N ALA A 83 2.22 18.34 0.22
CA ALA A 83 3.06 17.20 0.57
C ALA A 83 2.74 16.58 1.95
N PRO A 84 2.59 17.34 3.04
CA PRO A 84 2.21 16.75 4.32
C PRO A 84 0.89 15.98 4.28
N GLU A 85 -0.13 16.52 3.63
CA GLU A 85 -1.42 15.83 3.48
C GLU A 85 -1.28 14.52 2.74
N LYS A 86 -0.44 14.48 1.69
CA LYS A 86 -0.17 13.23 0.95
C LYS A 86 0.53 12.20 1.81
N LEU A 87 1.49 12.62 2.61
CA LEU A 87 2.22 11.72 3.53
C LEU A 87 1.29 11.16 4.60
N GLU A 88 0.42 11.99 5.18
CA GLU A 88 -0.54 11.55 6.19
C GLU A 88 -1.61 10.62 5.62
N ALA A 89 -2.14 10.93 4.43
CA ALA A 89 -3.12 10.08 3.75
C ALA A 89 -2.51 8.71 3.41
N ALA A 90 -1.25 8.69 2.95
CA ALA A 90 -0.52 7.45 2.68
C ALA A 90 -0.35 6.63 3.96
N LEU A 91 0.03 7.26 5.07
CA LEU A 91 0.22 6.56 6.34
C LEU A 91 -1.10 5.96 6.86
N THR A 92 -2.20 6.68 6.73
CA THR A 92 -3.53 6.16 7.08
C THR A 92 -3.86 4.92 6.25
N LEU A 93 -3.57 4.95 4.96
CA LEU A 93 -3.81 3.83 4.05
C LEU A 93 -2.94 2.62 4.41
N GLU A 94 -1.66 2.85 4.71
CA GLU A 94 -0.74 1.77 5.12
C GLU A 94 -1.16 1.13 6.44
N ARG A 95 -1.57 1.91 7.42
CA ARG A 95 -2.04 1.38 8.71
C ARG A 95 -3.29 0.50 8.53
N ALA A 96 -4.20 0.90 7.67
CA ALA A 96 -5.37 0.08 7.34
C ALA A 96 -4.98 -1.22 6.63
N ALA A 97 -4.02 -1.15 5.70
CA ALA A 97 -3.50 -2.32 5.00
C ALA A 97 -2.83 -3.30 5.99
N ILE A 98 -1.99 -2.78 6.89
CA ILE A 98 -1.31 -3.58 7.91
C ILE A 98 -2.31 -4.32 8.79
N ALA A 99 -3.37 -3.63 9.25
CA ALA A 99 -4.40 -4.25 10.07
C ALA A 99 -5.10 -5.40 9.33
N ARG A 100 -5.43 -5.22 8.04
CA ARG A 100 -6.04 -6.27 7.21
C ARG A 100 -5.11 -7.46 7.00
N LEU A 101 -3.85 -7.19 6.72
CA LEU A 101 -2.85 -8.24 6.52
C LEU A 101 -2.67 -9.08 7.78
N ASN A 102 -2.55 -8.44 8.94
CA ASN A 102 -2.46 -9.16 10.22
C ASN A 102 -3.68 -10.04 10.49
N ALA A 103 -4.88 -9.52 10.24
CA ALA A 103 -6.11 -10.31 10.37
C ALA A 103 -6.15 -11.48 9.39
N GLY A 104 -5.70 -11.26 8.16
CA GLY A 104 -5.61 -12.30 7.12
C GLY A 104 -4.63 -13.39 7.47
N ILE A 105 -3.46 -13.03 7.99
CA ILE A 105 -2.43 -13.97 8.43
C ILE A 105 -2.98 -14.87 9.54
N ALA A 106 -3.67 -14.29 10.54
CA ALA A 106 -4.28 -15.04 11.62
C ALA A 106 -5.34 -16.03 11.09
N ALA A 107 -6.18 -15.59 10.17
CA ALA A 107 -7.20 -16.44 9.55
C ALA A 107 -6.59 -17.58 8.75
N CYS A 108 -5.51 -17.33 8.01
CA CYS A 108 -4.79 -18.38 7.27
C CYS A 108 -4.19 -19.42 8.21
N THR A 109 -3.63 -18.99 9.32
CA THR A 109 -3.07 -19.89 10.33
C THR A 109 -4.17 -20.79 10.90
N GLU A 110 -5.32 -20.25 11.19
CA GLU A 110 -6.45 -20.99 11.76
C GLU A 110 -6.95 -22.11 10.85
N VAL A 111 -7.00 -21.88 9.54
CA VAL A 111 -7.45 -22.89 8.58
C VAL A 111 -6.32 -23.71 7.96
N GLY A 112 -5.08 -23.42 8.32
CA GLY A 112 -3.91 -24.16 7.82
C GLY A 112 -3.49 -23.81 6.39
N ASP A 113 -3.89 -22.65 5.86
CA ASP A 113 -3.47 -22.17 4.55
C ASP A 113 -2.15 -21.39 4.66
N HIS A 114 -1.07 -22.12 4.82
CA HIS A 114 0.26 -21.54 5.03
C HIS A 114 0.86 -20.89 3.77
N GLY A 115 0.44 -21.34 2.58
CA GLY A 115 0.88 -20.71 1.32
C GLY A 115 0.32 -19.29 1.16
N THR A 116 -0.95 -19.10 1.50
CA THR A 116 -1.55 -17.76 1.52
C THR A 116 -0.94 -16.91 2.64
N ARG A 117 -0.73 -17.49 3.82
CA ARG A 117 -0.08 -16.79 4.94
C ARG A 117 1.29 -16.25 4.54
N ASP A 118 2.10 -17.07 3.89
CA ASP A 118 3.45 -16.68 3.44
C ASP A 118 3.39 -15.47 2.50
N LEU A 119 2.47 -15.46 1.54
CA LEU A 119 2.26 -14.33 0.65
C LEU A 119 1.86 -13.07 1.42
N LEU A 120 0.92 -13.19 2.36
CA LEU A 120 0.46 -12.05 3.16
C LEU A 120 1.56 -11.50 4.08
N GLU A 121 2.40 -12.37 4.63
CA GLU A 121 3.56 -11.98 5.44
C GLU A 121 4.57 -11.18 4.62
N GLU A 122 4.84 -11.58 3.38
CA GLU A 122 5.74 -10.88 2.49
C GLU A 122 5.20 -9.48 2.15
N ILE A 123 3.91 -9.37 1.85
CA ILE A 123 3.27 -8.07 1.60
C ILE A 123 3.31 -7.21 2.86
N LEU A 124 3.02 -7.77 4.03
CA LEU A 124 3.06 -7.07 5.32
C LEU A 124 4.42 -6.44 5.59
N GLU A 125 5.50 -7.16 5.32
CA GLU A 125 6.86 -6.65 5.51
C GLU A 125 7.08 -5.37 4.71
N GLY A 126 6.64 -5.34 3.46
CA GLY A 126 6.71 -4.16 2.61
C GLY A 126 5.87 -2.99 3.12
N GLU A 127 4.64 -3.28 3.57
CA GLU A 127 3.73 -2.25 4.09
C GLU A 127 4.25 -1.65 5.40
N GLU A 128 4.82 -2.46 6.27
CA GLU A 128 5.43 -1.98 7.51
C GLU A 128 6.65 -1.11 7.22
N ALA A 129 7.48 -1.49 6.27
CA ALA A 129 8.63 -0.67 5.85
C ALA A 129 8.19 0.68 5.30
N HIS A 130 7.13 0.72 4.51
CA HIS A 130 6.60 1.97 3.96
C HIS A 130 5.97 2.85 5.06
N ALA A 131 5.23 2.26 5.98
CA ALA A 131 4.67 2.98 7.13
C ALA A 131 5.78 3.63 7.97
N ASP A 132 6.85 2.91 8.25
CA ASP A 132 8.02 3.43 8.97
C ASP A 132 8.67 4.60 8.23
N TRP A 133 8.83 4.47 6.92
CA TRP A 133 9.36 5.55 6.09
C TRP A 133 8.46 6.79 6.16
N LEU A 134 7.15 6.63 6.05
CA LEU A 134 6.18 7.73 6.12
C LEU A 134 6.23 8.44 7.49
N GLU A 135 6.27 7.67 8.56
CA GLU A 135 6.40 8.22 9.92
C GLU A 135 7.69 9.03 10.06
N THR A 136 8.78 8.54 9.48
CA THR A 136 10.07 9.23 9.46
C THR A 136 9.99 10.55 8.71
N GLN A 137 9.31 10.60 7.55
CA GLN A 137 9.12 11.84 6.80
C GLN A 137 8.35 12.87 7.63
N LEU A 138 7.24 12.46 8.22
CA LEU A 138 6.42 13.35 9.05
C LEU A 138 7.19 13.86 10.27
N GLU A 139 7.97 13.00 10.93
CA GLU A 139 8.82 13.41 12.05
C GLU A 139 9.93 14.37 11.59
N THR A 140 10.51 14.17 10.43
CA THR A 140 11.52 15.07 9.86
C THR A 140 10.94 16.47 9.63
N ILE A 141 9.71 16.54 9.09
CA ILE A 141 9.01 17.83 8.92
C ILE A 141 8.84 18.52 10.28
N ARG A 142 8.46 17.77 11.32
CA ARG A 142 8.30 18.32 12.68
C ARG A 142 9.62 18.86 13.23
N LEU A 143 10.72 18.14 12.97
CA LEU A 143 12.04 18.50 13.52
C LEU A 143 12.69 19.69 12.82
N VAL A 144 12.65 19.72 11.49
CA VAL A 144 13.41 20.73 10.72
C VAL A 144 12.51 21.83 10.13
N GLY A 145 11.20 21.63 10.15
CA GLY A 145 10.24 22.53 9.50
C GLY A 145 9.98 22.17 8.05
N LEU A 146 8.80 22.52 7.57
CA LEU A 146 8.34 22.14 6.24
C LEU A 146 9.23 22.68 5.12
N GLU A 147 9.64 23.95 5.21
CA GLU A 147 10.44 24.58 4.15
C GLU A 147 11.78 23.88 3.93
N LEU A 148 12.49 23.55 5.01
CA LEU A 148 13.76 22.82 4.91
C LEU A 148 13.55 21.40 4.39
N TYR A 149 12.48 20.75 4.85
CA TYR A 149 12.14 19.42 4.36
C TYR A 149 11.89 19.43 2.85
N LEU A 150 11.05 20.35 2.37
CA LEU A 150 10.70 20.44 0.95
C LEU A 150 11.91 20.78 0.09
N ALA A 151 12.84 21.61 0.59
CA ALA A 151 14.07 21.93 -0.12
C ALA A 151 14.90 20.68 -0.45
N GLN A 152 14.87 19.66 0.41
CA GLN A 152 15.56 18.38 0.19
C GLN A 152 14.83 17.45 -0.79
N GLN A 153 13.59 17.76 -1.13
CA GLN A 153 12.77 16.93 -2.01
C GLN A 153 12.81 17.35 -3.47
N ILE A 154 13.42 18.50 -3.79
CA ILE A 154 13.49 19.06 -5.13
C ILE A 154 14.37 18.21 -6.05
N ARG A 155 15.39 17.58 -5.51
CA ARG A 155 16.33 16.74 -6.25
C ARG A 155 16.14 15.28 -5.89
N ASP A 156 16.01 14.49 -6.91
CA ASP A 156 15.93 13.04 -6.79
C ASP A 156 17.30 12.42 -6.44
#